data_0bcf1ae56e9b35c7be0d36d9a4887ca6
#
_entry.id   0bcf1ae56e9b35c7be0d36d9a4887ca6
#
_cell.length_a   1.000
_cell.length_b   1.000
_cell.length_c   1.000
_cell.angle_alpha   90.00
_cell.angle_beta   90.00
_cell.angle_gamma   90.00
#
_symmetry.space_group_name_H-M   'P 1'
#
loop_
_entity.id
_entity.type
_entity.pdbx_description
1 polymer ?
#
loop_
_entity_poly.entity_id
_entity_poly.type
_entity_poly.pdbx_seq_one_letter_code
_entity_poly.pdbx_strand_id
1 'polypeptide(L)'
;MYPQNPNSLKMNNEYWQEEIETMPRYQLEQLQVERLKRTIDISAQSPFYKKRFAEYGITADSIKNVDDIRKIPFTTKQDLRDNYPFGLVGGDMKDAIRIHSSSGTTGHPTVIVYSRHDIQSWANLLARSMYMVGTRDTDVFQNSSGYGMFTG
;
A
#
# COMPACT_ATOMS: atom_id res chain seq x y z
N MET A 1 -21.70 -4.36 5.08
CA MET A 1 -21.86 -3.07 5.77
C MET A 1 -20.47 -2.66 6.24
N TYR A 2 -19.86 -1.63 5.64
CA TYR A 2 -18.56 -1.16 6.09
C TYR A 2 -18.73 -0.47 7.44
N PRO A 3 -17.86 -0.73 8.44
CA PRO A 3 -17.94 0.00 9.69
C PRO A 3 -17.75 1.48 9.40
N GLN A 4 -18.73 2.27 9.75
CA GLN A 4 -18.64 3.73 9.75
C GLN A 4 -17.48 4.10 10.66
N ASN A 5 -16.52 4.88 10.14
CA ASN A 5 -15.46 5.44 10.97
C ASN A 5 -16.12 6.29 12.07
N PRO A 6 -15.95 5.97 13.37
CA PRO A 6 -16.58 6.74 14.45
C PRO A 6 -16.12 8.21 14.50
N ASN A 7 -15.07 8.58 13.76
CA ASN A 7 -14.59 9.95 13.61
C ASN A 7 -15.25 10.74 12.45
N SER A 8 -16.25 10.16 11.75
CA SER A 8 -16.93 10.84 10.63
C SER A 8 -17.84 12.02 11.06
N LEU A 9 -17.93 12.32 12.36
CA LEU A 9 -18.88 13.30 12.90
C LEU A 9 -18.34 14.74 13.02
N LYS A 10 -17.11 15.03 12.56
CA LYS A 10 -16.58 16.40 12.41
C LYS A 10 -15.90 16.54 11.06
N MET A 11 -16.67 16.46 9.98
CA MET A 11 -16.17 16.81 8.66
C MET A 11 -16.01 18.33 8.58
N ASN A 12 -14.80 18.80 8.85
CA ASN A 12 -14.35 20.07 8.33
C ASN A 12 -14.44 19.97 6.81
N ASN A 13 -15.08 20.95 6.14
CA ASN A 13 -15.36 20.88 4.70
C ASN A 13 -14.11 20.92 3.79
N GLU A 14 -12.92 20.96 4.34
CA GLU A 14 -11.66 21.10 3.59
C GLU A 14 -10.88 19.79 3.44
N TYR A 15 -10.89 18.89 4.46
CA TYR A 15 -10.03 17.70 4.51
C TYR A 15 -10.83 16.43 4.71
N TRP A 16 -10.41 15.34 4.08
CA TRP A 16 -10.92 14.00 4.35
C TRP A 16 -10.45 13.48 5.72
N GLN A 17 -9.18 13.73 6.04
CA GLN A 17 -8.54 13.38 7.31
C GLN A 17 -7.64 14.54 7.75
N GLU A 18 -8.21 15.58 8.32
CA GLU A 18 -7.51 16.82 8.70
C GLU A 18 -6.23 16.54 9.50
N GLU A 19 -6.28 15.64 10.48
CA GLU A 19 -5.13 15.29 11.33
C GLU A 19 -3.93 14.79 10.51
N ILE A 20 -4.16 14.02 9.46
CA ILE A 20 -3.10 13.49 8.60
C ILE A 20 -2.68 14.51 7.53
N GLU A 21 -3.65 15.21 6.96
CA GLU A 21 -3.42 16.09 5.81
C GLU A 21 -2.78 17.42 6.21
N THR A 22 -2.95 17.86 7.47
CA THR A 22 -2.33 19.05 8.04
C THR A 22 -1.17 18.75 8.99
N MET A 23 -0.76 17.47 9.06
CA MET A 23 0.28 17.03 9.97
C MET A 23 1.60 17.79 9.77
N PRO A 24 2.22 18.33 10.83
CA PRO A 24 3.54 18.98 10.74
C PRO A 24 4.59 18.06 10.13
N ARG A 25 5.49 18.61 9.32
CA ARG A 25 6.48 17.84 8.56
C ARG A 25 7.28 16.85 9.41
N TYR A 26 7.73 17.26 10.60
CA TYR A 26 8.52 16.40 11.48
C TYR A 26 7.72 15.18 11.98
N GLN A 27 6.41 15.34 12.26
CA GLN A 27 5.54 14.23 12.66
C GLN A 27 5.28 13.29 11.48
N LEU A 28 5.08 13.85 10.29
CA LEU A 28 4.93 13.07 9.06
C LEU A 28 6.16 12.20 8.79
N GLU A 29 7.36 12.75 8.97
CA GLU A 29 8.61 11.99 8.82
C GLU A 29 8.75 10.87 9.85
N GLN A 30 8.37 11.11 11.11
CA GLN A 30 8.32 10.07 12.13
C GLN A 30 7.36 8.93 11.74
N LEU A 31 6.15 9.28 11.30
CA LEU A 31 5.16 8.31 10.81
C LEU A 31 5.67 7.54 9.59
N GLN A 32 6.35 8.19 8.65
CA GLN A 32 6.94 7.54 7.48
C GLN A 32 8.03 6.53 7.88
N VAL A 33 8.90 6.87 8.83
CA VAL A 33 9.93 5.97 9.35
C VAL A 33 9.30 4.75 10.03
N GLU A 34 8.30 4.96 10.87
CA GLU A 34 7.58 3.87 11.55
C GLU A 34 6.94 2.91 10.53
N ARG A 35 6.24 3.45 9.54
CA ARG A 35 5.60 2.66 8.48
C ARG A 35 6.62 1.92 7.62
N LEU A 36 7.76 2.55 7.31
CA LEU A 36 8.83 1.94 6.53
C LEU A 36 9.44 0.75 7.28
N LYS A 37 9.72 0.89 8.58
CA LYS A 37 10.18 -0.21 9.43
C LYS A 37 9.23 -1.38 9.41
N ARG A 38 7.93 -1.13 9.61
CA ARG A 38 6.90 -2.16 9.54
C ARG A 38 6.85 -2.83 8.17
N THR A 39 6.99 -2.05 7.10
CA THR A 39 7.01 -2.60 5.73
C THR A 39 8.21 -3.53 5.53
N ILE A 40 9.39 -3.16 6.03
CA ILE A 40 10.59 -4.02 5.99
C ILE A 40 10.35 -5.33 6.73
N ASP A 41 9.80 -5.27 7.96
CA ASP A 41 9.54 -6.47 8.76
C ASP A 41 8.55 -7.43 8.09
N ILE A 42 7.48 -6.90 7.50
CA ILE A 42 6.52 -7.71 6.76
C ILE A 42 7.15 -8.27 5.48
N SER A 43 7.83 -7.45 4.69
CA SER A 43 8.46 -7.87 3.45
C SER A 43 9.53 -8.94 3.68
N ALA A 44 10.30 -8.84 4.76
CA ALA A 44 11.33 -9.81 5.13
C ALA A 44 10.78 -11.23 5.40
N GLN A 45 9.47 -11.40 5.53
CA GLN A 45 8.84 -12.71 5.64
C GLN A 45 8.74 -13.42 4.29
N SER A 46 8.80 -12.69 3.16
CA SER A 46 8.81 -13.31 1.84
C SER A 46 10.16 -13.94 1.52
N PRO A 47 10.22 -15.06 0.75
CA PRO A 47 11.46 -15.68 0.35
C PRO A 47 12.41 -14.72 -0.37
N PHE A 48 11.88 -13.90 -1.27
CA PHE A 48 12.63 -12.94 -2.06
C PHE A 48 13.28 -11.85 -1.20
N TYR A 49 12.49 -11.14 -0.38
CA TYR A 49 13.03 -10.05 0.43
C TYR A 49 13.87 -10.53 1.60
N LYS A 50 13.57 -11.69 2.16
CA LYS A 50 14.43 -12.33 3.19
C LYS A 50 15.85 -12.48 2.72
N LYS A 51 16.04 -13.00 1.49
CA LYS A 51 17.35 -13.14 0.87
C LYS A 51 17.99 -11.78 0.56
N ARG A 52 17.24 -10.91 -0.13
CA ARG A 52 17.74 -9.60 -0.58
C ARG A 52 18.11 -8.70 0.59
N PHE A 53 17.31 -8.64 1.64
CA PHE A 53 17.61 -7.84 2.82
C PHE A 53 18.84 -8.37 3.58
N ALA A 54 19.01 -9.68 3.67
CA ALA A 54 20.21 -10.27 4.25
C ALA A 54 21.49 -9.89 3.46
N GLU A 55 21.43 -9.93 2.12
CA GLU A 55 22.55 -9.54 1.25
C GLU A 55 22.98 -8.07 1.43
N TYR A 56 22.03 -7.17 1.69
CA TYR A 56 22.28 -5.73 1.84
C TYR A 56 22.31 -5.26 3.30
N GLY A 57 22.21 -6.17 4.28
CA GLY A 57 22.19 -5.82 5.69
C GLY A 57 21.00 -4.95 6.12
N ILE A 58 19.84 -5.10 5.44
CA ILE A 58 18.64 -4.31 5.72
C ILE A 58 17.80 -4.97 6.81
N THR A 59 17.51 -4.20 7.85
CA THR A 59 16.57 -4.55 8.92
C THR A 59 15.73 -3.31 9.25
N ALA A 60 14.64 -3.47 9.99
CA ALA A 60 13.87 -2.33 10.49
C ALA A 60 14.75 -1.35 11.29
N ASP A 61 15.73 -1.90 12.05
CA ASP A 61 16.66 -1.08 12.85
C ASP A 61 17.68 -0.31 12.02
N SER A 62 17.91 -0.67 10.76
CA SER A 62 18.78 0.08 9.85
C SER A 62 18.19 1.42 9.40
N ILE A 63 16.89 1.63 9.64
CA ILE A 63 16.14 2.84 9.26
C ILE A 63 16.02 3.75 10.48
N LYS A 64 16.64 4.92 10.41
CA LYS A 64 16.61 5.94 11.47
C LYS A 64 15.89 7.22 11.05
N ASN A 65 15.86 7.51 9.77
CA ASN A 65 15.20 8.68 9.15
C ASN A 65 14.68 8.34 7.76
N VAL A 66 13.94 9.24 7.13
CA VAL A 66 13.32 9.02 5.81
C VAL A 66 14.34 8.83 4.69
N ASP A 67 15.52 9.42 4.77
CA ASP A 67 16.57 9.30 3.75
C ASP A 67 17.17 7.89 3.71
N ASP A 68 17.05 7.12 4.78
CA ASP A 68 17.52 5.74 4.85
C ASP A 68 16.79 4.80 3.87
N ILE A 69 15.68 5.23 3.28
CA ILE A 69 15.02 4.51 2.18
C ILE A 69 15.99 4.23 1.02
N ARG A 70 17.00 5.08 0.84
CA ARG A 70 18.04 4.92 -0.20
C ARG A 70 18.94 3.71 0.00
N LYS A 71 18.97 3.15 1.21
CA LYS A 71 19.71 1.91 1.53
C LYS A 71 19.01 0.66 1.00
N ILE A 72 17.70 0.75 0.76
CA ILE A 72 16.87 -0.38 0.34
C ILE A 72 17.08 -0.61 -1.16
N PRO A 73 17.46 -1.82 -1.59
CA PRO A 73 17.63 -2.14 -2.99
C PRO A 73 16.29 -2.11 -3.73
N PHE A 74 16.31 -1.63 -4.97
CA PHE A 74 15.11 -1.60 -5.81
C PHE A 74 14.57 -2.99 -6.10
N THR A 75 13.23 -3.06 -6.21
CA THR A 75 12.53 -4.21 -6.79
C THR A 75 12.13 -3.87 -8.21
N THR A 76 12.47 -4.73 -9.14
CA THR A 76 12.19 -4.56 -10.57
C THR A 76 10.99 -5.39 -11.00
N LYS A 77 10.44 -5.08 -12.16
CA LYS A 77 9.39 -5.92 -12.78
C LYS A 77 9.89 -7.34 -13.10
N GLN A 78 11.19 -7.49 -13.35
CA GLN A 78 11.78 -8.80 -13.58
C GLN A 78 11.81 -9.63 -12.28
N ASP A 79 12.12 -9.02 -11.14
CA ASP A 79 12.05 -9.69 -9.84
C ASP A 79 10.64 -10.27 -9.58
N LEU A 80 9.58 -9.51 -9.93
CA LEU A 80 8.19 -9.97 -9.80
C LEU A 80 7.90 -11.18 -10.68
N ARG A 81 8.45 -11.21 -11.90
CA ARG A 81 8.28 -12.32 -12.86
C ARG A 81 9.02 -13.57 -12.43
N ASP A 82 10.29 -13.41 -12.02
CA ASP A 82 11.17 -14.52 -11.63
C ASP A 82 10.69 -15.21 -10.34
N ASN A 83 9.91 -14.52 -9.54
CA ASN A 83 9.32 -15.03 -8.29
C ASN A 83 7.81 -15.23 -8.39
N TYR A 84 7.27 -15.36 -9.61
CA TYR A 84 5.87 -15.65 -9.86
C TYR A 84 5.45 -16.98 -9.21
N PRO A 85 4.22 -17.10 -8.64
CA PRO A 85 3.26 -16.02 -8.46
C PRO A 85 3.37 -15.28 -7.12
N PHE A 86 3.90 -15.86 -6.06
CA PHE A 86 3.78 -15.37 -4.68
C PHE A 86 5.12 -15.18 -3.95
N GLY A 87 6.24 -15.29 -4.63
CA GLY A 87 7.56 -15.23 -3.99
C GLY A 87 7.91 -13.89 -3.32
N LEU A 88 7.19 -12.80 -3.66
CA LEU A 88 7.34 -11.50 -3.02
C LEU A 88 6.28 -11.20 -1.95
N VAL A 89 5.34 -12.11 -1.70
CA VAL A 89 4.32 -11.90 -0.67
C VAL A 89 4.93 -12.03 0.71
N GLY A 90 4.89 -10.96 1.50
CA GLY A 90 5.43 -10.91 2.86
C GLY A 90 4.43 -11.24 3.96
N GLY A 91 3.14 -11.35 3.63
CA GLY A 91 2.08 -11.70 4.58
C GLY A 91 1.67 -13.17 4.51
N ASP A 92 0.79 -13.58 5.42
CA ASP A 92 0.18 -14.91 5.38
C ASP A 92 -0.90 -14.94 4.27
N MET A 93 -0.84 -15.93 3.38
CA MET A 93 -1.81 -16.09 2.29
C MET A 93 -3.25 -16.32 2.79
N LYS A 94 -3.45 -16.77 4.04
CA LYS A 94 -4.79 -16.89 4.64
C LYS A 94 -5.48 -15.52 4.84
N ASP A 95 -4.70 -14.43 4.92
CA ASP A 95 -5.19 -13.06 5.07
C ASP A 95 -5.49 -12.40 3.72
N ALA A 96 -5.18 -13.08 2.62
CA ALA A 96 -5.45 -12.61 1.27
C ALA A 96 -6.96 -12.59 0.99
N ILE A 97 -7.48 -11.42 0.63
CA ILE A 97 -8.90 -11.26 0.26
C ILE A 97 -9.10 -10.89 -1.21
N ARG A 98 -8.03 -10.50 -1.89
CA ARG A 98 -8.08 -10.12 -3.30
C ARG A 98 -6.74 -10.36 -3.98
N ILE A 99 -6.79 -10.76 -5.24
CA ILE A 99 -5.63 -10.91 -6.11
C ILE A 99 -5.89 -10.08 -7.38
N HIS A 100 -4.89 -9.29 -7.78
CA HIS A 100 -4.85 -8.60 -9.06
C HIS A 100 -3.64 -9.08 -9.85
N SER A 101 -3.73 -8.95 -11.18
CA SER A 101 -2.60 -9.22 -12.04
C SER A 101 -2.49 -8.22 -13.18
N SER A 102 -1.30 -8.07 -13.73
CA SER A 102 -1.12 -7.38 -15.01
C SER A 102 -1.57 -8.29 -16.17
N SER A 103 -1.81 -7.70 -17.36
CA SER A 103 -2.24 -8.44 -18.55
C SER A 103 -1.25 -9.51 -19.06
N GLY A 104 0.02 -9.44 -18.64
CA GLY A 104 1.04 -10.42 -19.04
C GLY A 104 1.44 -10.39 -20.52
N THR A 105 1.12 -9.32 -21.26
CA THR A 105 1.39 -9.20 -22.73
C THR A 105 2.84 -9.40 -23.12
N THR A 106 3.78 -9.24 -22.18
CA THR A 106 5.24 -9.36 -22.40
C THR A 106 5.86 -10.51 -21.59
N GLY A 107 5.09 -11.54 -21.24
CA GLY A 107 5.54 -12.70 -20.44
C GLY A 107 4.59 -13.04 -19.30
N HIS A 108 5.10 -13.65 -18.24
CA HIS A 108 4.26 -13.94 -17.05
C HIS A 108 3.64 -12.67 -16.48
N PRO A 109 2.34 -12.69 -16.11
CA PRO A 109 1.72 -11.58 -15.43
C PRO A 109 2.40 -11.31 -14.08
N THR A 110 2.42 -10.07 -13.63
CA THR A 110 2.78 -9.77 -12.25
C THR A 110 1.54 -9.95 -11.38
N VAL A 111 1.69 -10.65 -10.26
CA VAL A 111 0.59 -10.91 -9.32
C VAL A 111 0.78 -10.05 -8.08
N ILE A 112 -0.30 -9.42 -7.63
CA ILE A 112 -0.35 -8.63 -6.40
C ILE A 112 -1.46 -9.18 -5.52
N VAL A 113 -1.12 -9.48 -4.28
CA VAL A 113 -2.05 -10.01 -3.28
C VAL A 113 -2.37 -8.90 -2.28
N TYR A 114 -3.63 -8.73 -1.98
CA TYR A 114 -4.12 -7.71 -1.05
C TYR A 114 -4.77 -8.36 0.16
N SER A 115 -4.35 -7.93 1.34
CA SER A 115 -5.04 -8.18 2.60
C SER A 115 -6.25 -7.24 2.75
N ARG A 116 -7.08 -7.50 3.78
CA ARG A 116 -8.17 -6.58 4.16
C ARG A 116 -7.64 -5.18 4.48
N HIS A 117 -6.51 -5.10 5.16
CA HIS A 117 -5.88 -3.82 5.50
C HIS A 117 -5.44 -3.04 4.25
N ASP A 118 -4.88 -3.73 3.24
CA ASP A 118 -4.46 -3.08 2.00
C ASP A 118 -5.65 -2.50 1.24
N ILE A 119 -6.76 -3.24 1.16
CA ILE A 119 -7.98 -2.75 0.51
C ILE A 119 -8.58 -1.56 1.25
N GLN A 120 -8.58 -1.58 2.58
CA GLN A 120 -9.04 -0.45 3.39
C GLN A 120 -8.15 0.79 3.19
N SER A 121 -6.84 0.59 3.16
CA SER A 121 -5.87 1.67 2.91
C SER A 121 -6.06 2.26 1.52
N TRP A 122 -6.24 1.41 0.51
CA TRP A 122 -6.49 1.85 -0.86
C TRP A 122 -7.80 2.63 -0.98
N ALA A 123 -8.89 2.12 -0.40
CA ALA A 123 -10.17 2.83 -0.37
C ALA A 123 -10.06 4.20 0.30
N ASN A 124 -9.32 4.29 1.41
CA ASN A 124 -9.09 5.55 2.13
C ASN A 124 -8.28 6.56 1.30
N LEU A 125 -7.23 6.09 0.58
CA LEU A 125 -6.45 6.95 -0.31
C LEU A 125 -7.28 7.46 -1.48
N LEU A 126 -8.13 6.62 -2.06
CA LEU A 126 -9.05 7.02 -3.13
C LEU A 126 -10.08 8.04 -2.62
N ALA A 127 -10.68 7.78 -1.44
CA ALA A 127 -11.62 8.71 -0.80
C ALA A 127 -11.00 10.10 -0.59
N ARG A 128 -9.75 10.16 -0.11
CA ARG A 128 -9.01 11.41 0.02
C ARG A 128 -8.84 12.13 -1.32
N SER A 129 -8.47 11.41 -2.37
CA SER A 129 -8.30 11.97 -3.71
C SER A 129 -9.63 12.50 -4.27
N MET A 130 -10.73 11.78 -4.07
CA MET A 130 -12.07 12.22 -4.48
C MET A 130 -12.52 13.45 -3.68
N TYR A 131 -12.28 13.44 -2.37
CA TYR A 131 -12.63 14.56 -1.50
C TYR A 131 -11.88 15.84 -1.88
N MET A 132 -10.60 15.70 -2.22
CA MET A 132 -9.74 16.81 -2.66
C MET A 132 -10.25 17.49 -3.95
N VAL A 133 -10.88 16.73 -4.86
CA VAL A 133 -11.49 17.29 -6.08
C VAL A 133 -12.94 17.71 -5.91
N GLY A 134 -13.45 17.72 -4.67
CA GLY A 134 -14.75 18.25 -4.33
C GLY A 134 -15.88 17.24 -4.18
N THR A 135 -15.62 15.93 -4.36
CA THR A 135 -16.65 14.89 -4.15
C THR A 135 -17.06 14.81 -2.69
N ARG A 136 -18.37 14.69 -2.42
CA ARG A 136 -18.96 14.58 -1.09
C ARG A 136 -19.85 13.33 -1.00
N ASP A 137 -20.27 12.98 0.20
CA ASP A 137 -21.15 11.84 0.49
C ASP A 137 -22.58 12.01 -0.07
N THR A 138 -22.96 13.24 -0.42
CA THR A 138 -24.24 13.56 -1.08
C THR A 138 -24.19 13.38 -2.59
N ASP A 139 -23.00 13.17 -3.18
CA ASP A 139 -22.85 13.03 -4.62
C ASP A 139 -23.22 11.62 -5.10
N VAL A 140 -23.71 11.55 -6.32
CA VAL A 140 -23.97 10.28 -7.00
C VAL A 140 -22.76 9.93 -7.86
N PHE A 141 -22.12 8.80 -7.55
CA PHE A 141 -20.96 8.30 -8.30
C PHE A 141 -21.34 7.08 -9.13
N GLN A 142 -21.05 7.12 -10.42
CA GLN A 142 -21.20 5.97 -11.32
C GLN A 142 -19.83 5.50 -11.79
N ASN A 143 -19.53 4.23 -11.55
CA ASN A 143 -18.38 3.56 -12.12
C ASN A 143 -18.82 2.69 -13.31
N SER A 144 -18.33 3.02 -14.51
CA SER A 144 -18.58 2.27 -15.75
C SER A 144 -17.39 1.43 -16.20
N SER A 145 -16.39 1.24 -15.33
CA SER A 145 -15.25 0.35 -15.60
C SER A 145 -15.66 -1.12 -15.52
N GLY A 146 -15.05 -1.96 -16.36
CA GLY A 146 -15.19 -3.42 -16.25
C GLY A 146 -14.49 -3.94 -15.00
N TYR A 147 -15.01 -5.03 -14.44
CA TYR A 147 -14.39 -5.72 -13.32
C TYR A 147 -13.70 -7.00 -13.78
N GLY A 148 -12.44 -7.17 -13.40
CA GLY A 148 -11.64 -8.35 -13.74
C GLY A 148 -10.41 -8.46 -12.86
N MET A 149 -9.45 -9.32 -13.22
CA MET A 149 -8.20 -9.46 -12.46
C MET A 149 -7.22 -8.29 -12.66
N PHE A 150 -7.42 -7.47 -13.67
CA PHE A 150 -6.53 -6.34 -13.96
C PHE A 150 -6.75 -5.18 -13.01
N THR A 151 -5.66 -4.46 -12.72
CA THR A 151 -5.68 -3.37 -11.76
C THR A 151 -6.17 -2.04 -12.38
N GLY A 152 -6.22 -1.90 -13.68
CA GLY A 152 -6.61 -0.67 -14.35
C GLY A 152 -7.62 -0.88 -15.43
#